data_1828c184212acffc6146c8afe2c98147
#
_entry.id   1828c184212acffc6146c8afe2c98147
#
_cell.length_a   1.000
_cell.length_b   1.000
_cell.length_c   1.000
_cell.angle_alpha   90.00
_cell.angle_beta   90.00
_cell.angle_gamma   90.00
#
_symmetry.space_group_name_H-M   'P 1'
#
loop_
_entity.id
_entity.type
_entity.pdbx_description
1 polymer ?
#
loop_
_entity_poly.entity_id
_entity_poly.type
_entity_poly.pdbx_seq_one_letter_code
_entity_poly.pdbx_strand_id
1 'polypeptide(L)'
;MFIIDHGVNTLIYFEVKGFLVKELYVKSKSSISLQKHHHRSEHWLVTQGKPLITINKEKFNKKVSDSVFIPQGAIHRIENPHKVPVKILEIQTGSILKETDIVRYQDIYGRVK
;
A
#
# COMPACT_ATOMS: atom_id res chain seq x y z
N MET A 1 2.38 16.15 -1.78
CA MET A 1 2.82 15.81 -3.14
C MET A 1 1.99 14.63 -3.66
N PHE A 2 1.59 14.69 -4.92
CA PHE A 2 0.76 13.67 -5.55
C PHE A 2 1.59 12.86 -6.54
N ILE A 3 1.60 11.53 -6.36
CA ILE A 3 2.37 10.61 -7.22
C ILE A 3 1.41 9.64 -7.89
N ILE A 4 1.54 9.47 -9.20
CA ILE A 4 0.76 8.52 -10.00
C ILE A 4 1.69 7.38 -10.43
N ASP A 5 1.27 6.13 -10.18
CA ASP A 5 2.03 4.96 -10.57
C ASP A 5 1.09 3.82 -10.97
N HIS A 6 0.97 3.56 -12.27
CA HIS A 6 0.27 2.39 -12.83
C HIS A 6 -1.11 2.12 -12.21
N GLY A 7 -1.98 3.11 -12.17
CA GLY A 7 -3.33 2.96 -11.62
C GLY A 7 -3.41 3.04 -10.10
N VAL A 8 -2.30 3.29 -9.45
CA VAL A 8 -2.21 3.59 -8.03
C VAL A 8 -1.69 5.01 -7.88
N ASN A 9 -2.49 5.87 -7.26
CA ASN A 9 -2.10 7.24 -6.97
C ASN A 9 -1.73 7.35 -5.51
N THR A 10 -0.72 8.14 -5.22
CA THR A 10 -0.28 8.40 -3.85
C THR A 10 -0.29 9.89 -3.57
N LEU A 11 -0.96 10.29 -2.50
CA LEU A 11 -0.96 11.66 -2.02
C LEU A 11 -0.33 11.69 -0.62
N ILE A 12 0.76 12.42 -0.49
CA ILE A 12 1.47 12.55 0.78
C ILE A 12 0.89 13.76 1.53
N TYR A 13 0.33 13.52 2.72
CA TYR A 13 -0.25 14.55 3.55
C TYR A 13 0.73 15.13 4.55
N PHE A 14 1.60 14.29 5.09
CA PHE A 14 2.46 14.70 6.18
C PHE A 14 3.72 13.83 6.21
N GLU A 15 4.88 14.47 6.33
CA GLU A 15 6.15 13.77 6.34
C GLU A 15 7.08 14.46 7.33
N VAL A 16 7.51 13.72 8.36
CA VAL A 16 8.50 14.17 9.33
C VAL A 16 9.46 13.01 9.62
N LYS A 17 10.50 13.28 10.39
CA LYS A 17 11.42 12.23 10.80
C LYS A 17 10.66 11.21 11.67
N GLY A 18 10.67 9.95 11.26
CA GLY A 18 10.07 8.84 12.00
C GLY A 18 8.71 8.40 11.53
N PHE A 19 7.96 9.25 10.83
CA PHE A 19 6.70 8.80 10.22
C PHE A 19 6.28 9.62 9.02
N LEU A 20 5.42 9.00 8.22
CA LEU A 20 4.87 9.62 7.01
C LEU A 20 3.40 9.20 6.90
N VAL A 21 2.53 10.15 6.57
CA VAL A 21 1.10 9.89 6.34
C VAL A 21 0.78 10.16 4.88
N LYS A 22 0.20 9.18 4.20
CA LYS A 22 -0.21 9.33 2.80
C LYS A 22 -1.51 8.61 2.51
N GLU A 23 -2.13 8.96 1.39
CA GLU A 23 -3.29 8.25 0.87
C GLU A 23 -2.89 7.46 -0.37
N LEU A 24 -3.30 6.20 -0.41
CA LEU A 24 -3.20 5.35 -1.59
C LEU A 24 -4.57 5.31 -2.26
N TYR A 25 -4.58 5.48 -3.56
CA TYR A 25 -5.77 5.39 -4.39
C TYR A 25 -5.56 4.29 -5.43
N VAL A 26 -6.34 3.22 -5.33
CA VAL A 26 -6.23 2.08 -6.25
C VAL A 26 -7.50 2.01 -7.08
N LYS A 27 -7.39 2.35 -8.36
CA LYS A 27 -8.56 2.36 -9.22
C LYS A 27 -9.07 0.94 -9.50
N SER A 28 -10.28 0.88 -10.05
CA SER A 28 -10.96 -0.37 -10.39
C SER A 28 -10.04 -1.32 -11.17
N LYS A 29 -10.05 -2.59 -10.79
CA LYS A 29 -9.33 -3.68 -11.49
C LYS A 29 -7.82 -3.48 -11.55
N SER A 30 -7.26 -2.76 -10.58
CA SER A 30 -5.82 -2.50 -10.48
C SER A 30 -5.26 -3.07 -9.18
N SER A 31 -3.95 -3.19 -9.11
CA SER A 31 -3.27 -3.68 -7.92
C SER A 31 -1.87 -3.07 -7.85
N ILE A 32 -1.32 -3.01 -6.64
CA ILE A 32 0.11 -2.73 -6.47
C ILE A 32 0.89 -4.03 -6.66
N SER A 33 2.22 -3.92 -6.84
CA SER A 33 3.08 -5.10 -6.88
C SER A 33 3.09 -5.82 -5.54
N LEU A 34 3.38 -7.11 -5.56
CA LEU A 34 3.69 -7.85 -4.34
C LEU A 34 5.08 -7.40 -3.88
N GLN A 35 5.17 -6.82 -2.69
CA GLN A 35 6.37 -6.09 -2.27
C GLN A 35 6.62 -6.19 -0.78
N LYS A 36 7.84 -5.83 -0.35
CA LYS A 36 8.16 -5.62 1.06
C LYS A 36 9.08 -4.41 1.23
N HIS A 37 9.16 -3.92 2.47
CA HIS A 37 10.06 -2.84 2.87
C HIS A 37 10.92 -3.28 4.05
N HIS A 38 12.21 -2.93 4.02
CA HIS A 38 13.16 -3.39 5.04
C HIS A 38 13.22 -2.50 6.27
N HIS A 39 12.83 -1.21 6.14
CA HIS A 39 13.11 -0.20 7.16
C HIS A 39 11.86 0.47 7.72
N ARG A 40 10.67 -0.02 7.37
CA ARG A 40 9.43 0.58 7.86
C ARG A 40 8.33 -0.46 8.05
N SER A 41 7.41 -0.14 8.92
CA SER A 41 6.10 -0.80 9.01
C SER A 41 5.02 0.17 8.60
N GLU A 42 3.82 -0.34 8.34
CA GLU A 42 2.70 0.46 7.83
C GLU A 42 1.41 0.12 8.56
N HIS A 43 0.59 1.15 8.82
CA HIS A 43 -0.79 0.99 9.24
C HIS A 43 -1.68 1.48 8.13
N TRP A 44 -2.64 0.66 7.73
CA TRP A 44 -3.58 0.98 6.66
C TRP A 44 -5.00 1.06 7.23
N LEU A 45 -5.71 2.13 6.91
CA LEU A 45 -7.12 2.30 7.22
C LEU A 45 -7.88 2.44 5.91
N VAL A 46 -8.84 1.54 5.66
CA VAL A 46 -9.67 1.60 4.47
C VAL A 46 -10.69 2.72 4.63
N THR A 47 -10.66 3.70 3.73
CA THR A 47 -11.60 4.82 3.75
C THR A 47 -12.63 4.76 2.63
N GLN A 48 -12.37 3.96 1.58
CA GLN A 48 -13.32 3.74 0.49
C GLN A 48 -13.04 2.41 -0.18
N GLY A 49 -14.12 1.71 -0.58
CA GLY A 49 -14.03 0.50 -1.37
C GLY A 49 -13.81 -0.77 -0.55
N LYS A 50 -13.52 -1.85 -1.27
CA LYS A 50 -13.36 -3.19 -0.69
C LYS A 50 -12.08 -3.84 -1.22
N PRO A 51 -10.92 -3.49 -0.67
CA PRO A 51 -9.66 -4.06 -1.12
C PRO A 51 -9.49 -5.51 -0.69
N LEU A 52 -8.77 -6.27 -1.50
CA LEU A 52 -8.19 -7.55 -1.13
C LEU A 52 -6.73 -7.29 -0.74
N ILE A 53 -6.40 -7.55 0.51
CA ILE A 53 -5.06 -7.27 1.04
C ILE A 53 -4.34 -8.58 1.31
N THR A 54 -3.12 -8.69 0.78
CA THR A 54 -2.24 -9.83 1.03
C THR A 54 -1.17 -9.41 2.02
N ILE A 55 -0.98 -10.21 3.07
CA ILE A 55 0.12 -10.05 4.03
C ILE A 55 0.78 -11.41 4.17
N ASN A 56 2.04 -11.51 3.73
CA ASN A 56 2.76 -12.76 3.61
C ASN A 56 1.97 -13.75 2.74
N LYS A 57 1.45 -14.85 3.30
CA LYS A 57 0.68 -15.86 2.57
C LYS A 57 -0.82 -15.75 2.77
N GLU A 58 -1.27 -14.81 3.59
CA GLU A 58 -2.68 -14.68 3.93
C GLU A 58 -3.33 -13.56 3.13
N LYS A 59 -4.60 -13.77 2.76
CA LYS A 59 -5.41 -12.77 2.05
C LYS A 59 -6.63 -12.40 2.86
N PHE A 60 -6.94 -11.12 2.90
CA PHE A 60 -8.04 -10.57 3.67
C PHE A 60 -8.90 -9.67 2.79
N ASN A 61 -10.22 -9.93 2.76
CA ASN A 61 -11.18 -8.99 2.19
C ASN A 61 -11.48 -7.95 3.25
N LYS A 62 -11.24 -6.69 2.94
CA LYS A 62 -11.45 -5.58 3.86
C LYS A 62 -12.52 -4.63 3.34
N LYS A 63 -13.05 -3.80 4.22
CA LYS A 63 -14.08 -2.82 3.91
C LYS A 63 -13.80 -1.52 4.65
N VAL A 64 -14.60 -0.51 4.40
CA VAL A 64 -14.46 0.80 5.06
C VAL A 64 -14.43 0.65 6.57
N SER A 65 -13.52 1.36 7.20
CA SER A 65 -13.20 1.37 8.63
C SER A 65 -12.37 0.19 9.12
N ASP A 66 -12.10 -0.81 8.28
CA ASP A 66 -11.14 -1.85 8.65
C ASP A 66 -9.72 -1.28 8.61
N SER A 67 -8.91 -1.75 9.54
CA SER A 67 -7.49 -1.39 9.59
C SER A 67 -6.62 -2.63 9.56
N VAL A 68 -5.39 -2.46 9.05
CA VAL A 68 -4.43 -3.55 8.88
C VAL A 68 -3.05 -3.04 9.27
N PHE A 69 -2.31 -3.83 10.00
CA PHE A 69 -0.91 -3.55 10.29
C PHE A 69 -0.01 -4.40 9.40
N ILE A 70 0.93 -3.76 8.71
CA ILE A 70 1.93 -4.41 7.87
C ILE A 70 3.27 -4.33 8.61
N PRO A 71 3.74 -5.43 9.20
CA PRO A 71 5.03 -5.42 9.89
C PRO A 71 6.20 -5.15 8.94
N GLN A 72 7.25 -4.57 9.47
CA GLN A 72 8.51 -4.42 8.75
C GLN A 72 8.96 -5.77 8.19
N GLY A 73 9.31 -5.83 6.91
CA GLY A 73 9.74 -7.05 6.25
C GLY A 73 8.63 -7.96 5.74
N ALA A 74 7.37 -7.69 6.07
CA ALA A 74 6.25 -8.49 5.57
C ALA A 74 6.02 -8.24 4.08
N ILE A 75 5.77 -9.31 3.32
CA ILE A 75 5.41 -9.22 1.92
C ILE A 75 3.93 -8.84 1.84
N HIS A 76 3.59 -7.84 1.06
CA HIS A 76 2.22 -7.33 1.04
C HIS A 76 1.80 -6.80 -0.33
N ARG A 77 0.49 -6.73 -0.51
CA ARG A 77 -0.14 -6.23 -1.75
C ARG A 77 -1.54 -5.73 -1.44
N ILE A 78 -1.96 -4.71 -2.21
CA ILE A 78 -3.37 -4.28 -2.29
C ILE A 78 -3.87 -4.60 -3.69
N GLU A 79 -5.00 -5.29 -3.78
CA GLU A 79 -5.71 -5.53 -5.03
C GLU A 79 -7.09 -4.91 -4.94
N ASN A 80 -7.55 -4.29 -6.02
CA ASN A 80 -8.93 -3.84 -6.13
C ASN A 80 -9.63 -4.61 -7.24
N PRO A 81 -10.32 -5.72 -6.91
CA PRO A 81 -11.04 -6.51 -7.91
C PRO A 81 -12.41 -5.94 -8.28
N HIS A 82 -12.83 -4.86 -7.64
CA HIS A 82 -14.17 -4.29 -7.78
C HIS A 82 -14.18 -3.03 -8.66
N LYS A 83 -15.39 -2.51 -8.91
CA LYS A 83 -15.57 -1.30 -9.72
C LYS A 83 -15.32 -0.03 -8.92
N VAL A 84 -15.66 -0.03 -7.64
CA VAL A 84 -15.46 1.15 -6.78
C VAL A 84 -13.97 1.31 -6.49
N PRO A 85 -13.40 2.50 -6.72
CA PRO A 85 -12.00 2.74 -6.36
C PRO A 85 -11.75 2.53 -4.88
N VAL A 86 -10.56 2.07 -4.54
CA VAL A 86 -10.12 1.87 -3.16
C VAL A 86 -9.31 3.07 -2.72
N LYS A 87 -9.59 3.56 -1.51
CA LYS A 87 -8.76 4.56 -0.83
C LYS A 87 -8.31 4.01 0.50
N ILE A 88 -7.02 4.15 0.78
CA ILE A 88 -6.41 3.69 2.03
C ILE A 88 -5.56 4.83 2.58
N LEU A 89 -5.81 5.16 3.86
CA LEU A 89 -4.93 6.04 4.60
C LEU A 89 -3.79 5.19 5.15
N GLU A 90 -2.56 5.53 4.80
CA GLU A 90 -1.37 4.79 5.18
C GLU A 90 -0.48 5.63 6.09
N ILE A 91 -0.07 5.05 7.21
CA ILE A 91 0.90 5.63 8.11
C ILE A 91 2.14 4.75 8.11
N GLN A 92 3.25 5.29 7.63
CA GLN A 92 4.54 4.60 7.64
C GLN A 92 5.32 5.04 8.88
N THR A 93 5.89 4.07 9.58
CA THR A 93 6.78 4.34 10.72
C THR A 93 8.07 3.57 10.54
N GLY A 94 9.20 4.21 10.80
CA GLY A 94 10.49 3.54 10.66
C GLY A 94 11.67 4.51 10.56
N SER A 95 12.85 3.92 10.44
CA SER A 95 14.10 4.70 10.37
C SER A 95 14.37 5.30 8.99
N ILE A 96 13.86 4.65 7.94
CA ILE A 96 14.04 5.10 6.55
C ILE A 96 12.69 5.03 5.85
N LEU A 97 12.18 6.20 5.44
CA LEU A 97 10.88 6.33 4.77
C LEU A 97 11.06 6.79 3.33
N LYS A 98 11.82 6.02 2.56
CA LYS A 98 12.13 6.31 1.15
C LYS A 98 11.44 5.32 0.23
N GLU A 99 10.99 5.80 -0.93
CA GLU A 99 10.38 4.95 -1.96
C GLU A 99 11.36 3.90 -2.50
N THR A 100 12.66 4.12 -2.36
CA THR A 100 13.69 3.15 -2.77
C THR A 100 13.79 1.96 -1.81
N ASP A 101 13.22 2.03 -0.60
CA ASP A 101 13.15 0.91 0.32
C ASP A 101 12.02 -0.03 -0.09
N ILE A 102 12.21 -0.76 -1.17
CA ILE A 102 11.21 -1.65 -1.73
C ILE A 102 11.85 -2.83 -2.46
N VAL A 103 11.33 -4.02 -2.21
CA VAL A 103 11.61 -5.22 -2.99
C VAL A 103 10.28 -5.69 -3.60
N ARG A 104 10.24 -5.81 -4.92
CA ARG A 104 9.05 -6.26 -5.65
C ARG A 104 9.20 -7.74 -6.03
N TYR A 105 8.15 -8.53 -5.76
CA TYR A 105 8.13 -9.97 -6.08
C TYR A 105 7.29 -10.28 -7.30
N GLN A 106 6.15 -9.62 -7.44
CA GLN A 106 5.25 -9.74 -8.58
C GLN A 106 4.77 -8.35 -8.97
N ASP A 107 4.84 -8.06 -10.24
CA ASP A 107 4.44 -6.76 -10.74
C ASP A 107 3.87 -6.93 -12.14
N ILE A 108 2.55 -6.75 -12.29
CA ILE A 108 1.86 -6.86 -13.58
C ILE A 108 2.36 -5.83 -14.60
N TYR A 109 3.12 -4.84 -14.15
CA TYR A 109 3.67 -3.77 -14.99
C TYR A 109 5.14 -4.03 -15.37
N GLY A 110 5.69 -5.21 -15.04
CA GLY A 110 7.01 -5.63 -15.49
C GLY A 110 8.21 -5.02 -14.76
N ARG A 111 8.03 -4.51 -13.54
CA ARG A 111 9.10 -3.87 -12.75
C ARG A 111 9.89 -4.85 -11.88
N VAL A 112 9.47 -6.12 -11.83
CA VAL A 112 10.16 -7.15 -11.05
C VAL A 112 11.50 -7.47 -11.71
N LYS A 113 12.53 -7.52 -10.91
CA LYS A 113 13.87 -7.88 -11.35
C LYS A 113 14.22 -9.29 -10.90
#